data_b3bcffdc45deccb44b120e814a54b934
#
_entry.id   b3bcffdc45deccb44b120e814a54b934
#
_cell.length_a   1.000
_cell.length_b   1.000
_cell.length_c   1.000
_cell.angle_alpha   90.00
_cell.angle_beta   90.00
_cell.angle_gamma   90.00
#
_symmetry.space_group_name_H-M   'P 1'
#
loop_
_entity.id
_entity.type
_entity.pdbx_description
1 polymer ?
#
loop_
_entity_poly.entity_id
_entity_poly.type
_entity_poly.pdbx_seq_one_letter_code
_entity_poly.pdbx_strand_id
1 'polypeptide(L)'
;MFCDFCHGPKPTWRFGAQPFVLDCGGVRSVSDADWAACDACRDLILAGNRDSLVERAMQIAPAIPGALESEVRELRRWAQDLFFQHRIGCEPVRIDS
;
A
#
# COMPACT_ATOMS: atom_id res chain seq x y z
N MET A 1 9.13 -9.41 -6.03
CA MET A 1 8.59 -8.43 -5.06
C MET A 1 7.72 -7.42 -5.78
N PHE A 2 6.60 -7.07 -5.22
CA PHE A 2 5.67 -6.10 -5.79
C PHE A 2 5.52 -4.89 -4.87
N CYS A 3 5.14 -3.75 -5.46
CA CYS A 3 4.81 -2.56 -4.68
C CYS A 3 3.59 -2.85 -3.79
N ASP A 4 3.69 -2.55 -2.50
CA ASP A 4 2.60 -2.83 -1.56
C ASP A 4 1.41 -1.88 -1.73
N PHE A 5 1.57 -0.81 -2.49
CA PHE A 5 0.51 0.18 -2.71
C PHE A 5 -0.23 -0.05 -4.03
N CYS A 6 0.48 -0.21 -5.13
CA CYS A 6 -0.16 -0.37 -6.45
C CYS A 6 -0.03 -1.76 -7.05
N HIS A 7 0.71 -2.66 -6.41
CA HIS A 7 1.01 -4.00 -6.88
C HIS A 7 1.80 -4.06 -8.20
N GLY A 8 2.40 -2.94 -8.61
CA GLY A 8 3.30 -2.92 -9.74
C GLY A 8 4.62 -3.63 -9.44
N PRO A 9 5.37 -4.02 -10.47
CA PRO A 9 6.63 -4.72 -10.28
C PRO A 9 7.76 -3.78 -9.83
N LYS A 10 8.83 -4.36 -9.29
CA LYS A 10 10.10 -3.68 -9.00
C LYS A 10 9.95 -2.45 -8.08
N PRO A 11 9.47 -2.63 -6.85
CA PRO A 11 9.51 -1.53 -5.89
C PRO A 11 10.97 -1.15 -5.59
N THR A 12 11.23 0.14 -5.43
CA THR A 12 12.57 0.68 -5.23
C THR A 12 12.75 1.37 -3.89
N TRP A 13 11.67 1.55 -3.13
CA TRP A 13 11.68 2.24 -1.85
C TRP A 13 10.99 1.43 -0.77
N ARG A 14 11.43 1.64 0.47
CA ARG A 14 10.86 0.99 1.64
C ARG A 14 10.49 2.05 2.68
N PHE A 15 9.23 2.08 3.07
CA PHE A 15 8.73 2.93 4.14
C PHE A 15 8.61 2.12 5.42
N GLY A 16 9.12 2.68 6.52
CA GLY A 16 8.95 2.06 7.83
C GLY A 16 7.52 2.17 8.32
N ALA A 17 7.02 1.09 8.93
CA ALA A 17 5.71 1.06 9.55
C ALA A 17 5.75 0.14 10.77
N GLN A 18 4.96 0.48 11.79
CA GLN A 18 4.81 -0.39 12.96
C GLN A 18 3.97 -1.61 12.58
N PRO A 19 4.27 -2.78 13.15
CA PRO A 19 3.44 -3.96 12.92
C PRO A 19 1.99 -3.73 13.36
N PHE A 20 1.05 -4.26 12.60
CA PHE A 20 -0.37 -4.24 12.98
C PHE A 20 -1.06 -5.52 12.50
N VAL A 21 -2.16 -5.84 13.14
CA VAL A 21 -2.96 -7.02 12.84
C VAL A 21 -4.21 -6.59 12.09
N LEU A 22 -4.45 -7.25 10.95
CA LEU A 22 -5.69 -7.10 10.19
C LEU A 22 -6.59 -8.28 10.52
N ASP A 23 -7.77 -8.00 11.04
CA ASP A 23 -8.79 -9.01 11.31
C ASP A 23 -9.97 -8.74 10.39
N CYS A 24 -10.13 -9.58 9.38
CA CYS A 24 -11.17 -9.41 8.37
C CYS A 24 -11.91 -10.72 8.18
N GLY A 25 -13.15 -10.77 8.63
CA GLY A 25 -14.02 -11.93 8.41
C GLY A 25 -13.50 -13.26 8.98
N GLY A 26 -12.81 -13.24 10.10
CA GLY A 26 -12.23 -14.43 10.71
C GLY A 26 -10.86 -14.81 10.20
N VAL A 27 -10.34 -14.09 9.21
CA VAL A 27 -8.97 -14.25 8.73
C VAL A 27 -8.10 -13.20 9.40
N ARG A 28 -7.06 -13.67 10.07
CA ARG A 28 -6.14 -12.80 10.80
C ARG A 28 -4.84 -12.69 10.03
N SER A 29 -4.51 -11.49 9.57
CA SER A 29 -3.26 -11.19 8.88
C SER A 29 -2.42 -10.25 9.74
N VAL A 30 -1.12 -10.52 9.81
CA VAL A 30 -0.17 -9.67 10.52
C VAL A 30 0.67 -8.94 9.49
N SER A 31 0.67 -7.61 9.54
CA SER A 31 1.63 -6.80 8.80
C SER A 31 2.78 -6.50 9.74
N ASP A 32 3.89 -7.18 9.54
CA ASP A 32 5.03 -7.14 10.48
C ASP A 32 6.26 -6.48 9.88
N ALA A 33 6.15 -5.87 8.73
CA ALA A 33 7.32 -5.36 8.01
C ALA A 33 7.06 -4.00 7.39
N ASP A 34 8.14 -3.41 6.91
CA ASP A 34 8.11 -2.19 6.15
C ASP A 34 7.36 -2.40 4.82
N TRP A 35 6.83 -1.32 4.28
CA TRP A 35 6.07 -1.35 3.03
C TRP A 35 6.96 -0.95 1.86
N ALA A 36 6.93 -1.77 0.80
CA ALA A 36 7.67 -1.50 -0.42
C ALA A 36 6.86 -0.60 -1.35
N ALA A 37 7.53 0.38 -1.98
CA ALA A 37 6.89 1.32 -2.88
C ALA A 37 7.72 1.51 -4.15
N CYS A 38 7.03 1.61 -5.30
CA CYS A 38 7.68 2.04 -6.53
C CYS A 38 7.91 3.55 -6.51
N ASP A 39 8.67 4.07 -7.47
CA ASP A 39 9.00 5.50 -7.53
C ASP A 39 7.76 6.38 -7.55
N ALA A 40 6.76 6.02 -8.35
CA ALA A 40 5.53 6.80 -8.46
C ALA A 40 4.73 6.80 -7.16
N CYS A 41 4.60 5.65 -6.49
CA CYS A 41 3.92 5.57 -5.20
C CYS A 41 4.67 6.35 -4.13
N ARG A 42 6.01 6.27 -4.12
CA ARG A 42 6.83 7.08 -3.20
C ARG A 42 6.51 8.56 -3.35
N ASP A 43 6.47 9.07 -4.58
CA ASP A 43 6.21 10.49 -4.83
C ASP A 43 4.82 10.90 -4.34
N LEU A 44 3.81 10.05 -4.55
CA LEU A 44 2.45 10.32 -4.07
C LEU A 44 2.37 10.29 -2.55
N ILE A 45 3.09 9.38 -1.90
CA ILE A 45 3.12 9.29 -0.44
C ILE A 45 3.78 10.53 0.16
N LEU A 46 4.91 10.96 -0.38
CA LEU A 46 5.63 12.14 0.10
C LEU A 46 4.84 13.43 -0.13
N ALA A 47 4.05 13.48 -1.19
CA ALA A 47 3.17 14.62 -1.47
C ALA A 47 1.89 14.59 -0.63
N GLY A 48 1.60 13.51 0.09
CA GLY A 48 0.36 13.35 0.83
C GLY A 48 -0.86 13.14 -0.06
N ASN A 49 -0.66 12.74 -1.30
CA ASN A 49 -1.75 12.59 -2.28
C ASN A 49 -2.35 11.19 -2.21
N ARG A 50 -3.16 10.96 -1.17
CA ARG A 50 -3.75 9.66 -0.89
C ARG A 50 -4.75 9.21 -1.95
N ASP A 51 -5.51 10.13 -2.52
CA ASP A 51 -6.51 9.81 -3.53
C ASP A 51 -5.85 9.27 -4.81
N SER A 52 -4.80 9.93 -5.28
CA SER A 52 -4.05 9.45 -6.44
C SER A 52 -3.36 8.11 -6.17
N LEU A 53 -2.93 7.87 -4.94
CA LEU A 53 -2.33 6.60 -4.56
C LEU A 53 -3.34 5.45 -4.69
N VAL A 54 -4.58 5.65 -4.26
CA VAL A 54 -5.66 4.66 -4.42
C VAL A 54 -5.98 4.46 -5.90
N GLU A 55 -6.11 5.54 -6.68
CA GLU A 55 -6.41 5.44 -8.10
C GLU A 55 -5.31 4.69 -8.87
N ARG A 56 -4.05 4.92 -8.52
CA ARG A 56 -2.95 4.17 -9.11
C ARG A 56 -3.07 2.68 -8.82
N ALA A 57 -3.42 2.31 -7.60
CA ALA A 57 -3.66 0.92 -7.23
C ALA A 57 -4.80 0.31 -8.05
N MET A 58 -5.87 1.07 -8.27
CA MET A 58 -7.00 0.61 -9.09
C MET A 58 -6.62 0.35 -10.54
N GLN A 59 -5.66 1.13 -11.08
CA GLN A 59 -5.22 0.98 -12.47
C GLN A 59 -4.27 -0.19 -12.67
N ILE A 60 -3.40 -0.47 -11.70
CA ILE A 60 -2.28 -1.40 -11.86
C ILE A 60 -2.57 -2.75 -11.22
N ALA A 61 -3.20 -2.77 -10.04
CA ALA A 61 -3.47 -4.02 -9.33
C ALA A 61 -4.45 -4.89 -10.10
N PRO A 62 -4.30 -6.22 -10.03
CA PRO A 62 -5.25 -7.12 -10.69
C PRO A 62 -6.67 -6.92 -10.19
N ALA A 63 -7.63 -7.07 -11.09
CA ALA A 63 -9.04 -7.04 -10.71
C ALA A 63 -9.37 -8.24 -9.83
N ILE A 64 -10.26 -8.02 -8.86
CA ILE A 64 -10.75 -9.09 -7.98
C ILE A 64 -12.04 -9.63 -8.59
N PRO A 65 -12.06 -10.90 -9.05
CA PRO A 65 -13.26 -11.46 -9.66
C PRO A 65 -14.46 -11.44 -8.70
N GLY A 66 -15.61 -11.01 -9.19
CA GLY A 66 -16.83 -10.97 -8.41
C GLY A 66 -17.00 -9.76 -7.50
N ALA A 67 -16.00 -8.89 -7.39
CA ALA A 67 -16.08 -7.69 -6.57
C ALA A 67 -16.43 -6.47 -7.45
N LEU A 68 -17.24 -5.56 -6.88
CA LEU A 68 -17.52 -4.28 -7.53
C LEU A 68 -16.30 -3.36 -7.41
N GLU A 69 -16.11 -2.51 -8.42
CA GLU A 69 -15.00 -1.56 -8.43
C GLU A 69 -15.01 -0.66 -7.18
N SER A 70 -16.18 -0.19 -6.77
CA SER A 70 -16.32 0.65 -5.57
C SER A 70 -15.88 -0.10 -4.30
N GLU A 71 -16.18 -1.38 -4.19
CA GLU A 71 -15.76 -2.20 -3.05
C GLU A 71 -14.24 -2.38 -3.03
N VAL A 72 -13.63 -2.62 -4.17
CA VAL A 72 -12.18 -2.77 -4.28
C VAL A 72 -11.49 -1.45 -3.93
N ARG A 73 -12.03 -0.33 -4.40
CA ARG A 73 -11.48 1.00 -4.09
C ARG A 73 -11.50 1.28 -2.59
N GLU A 74 -12.61 0.97 -1.92
CA GLU A 74 -12.71 1.13 -0.47
C GLU A 74 -11.72 0.25 0.27
N LEU A 75 -11.54 -0.99 -0.16
CA LEU A 75 -10.57 -1.90 0.44
C LEU A 75 -9.14 -1.39 0.28
N ARG A 76 -8.78 -0.88 -0.91
CA ARG A 76 -7.46 -0.31 -1.17
C ARG A 76 -7.22 0.91 -0.30
N ARG A 77 -8.20 1.80 -0.19
CA ARG A 77 -8.11 2.99 0.65
C ARG A 77 -7.94 2.61 2.12
N TRP A 78 -8.70 1.65 2.58
CA TRP A 78 -8.60 1.17 3.95
C TRP A 78 -7.21 0.62 4.27
N ALA A 79 -6.67 -0.21 3.39
CA ALA A 79 -5.34 -0.78 3.58
C ALA A 79 -4.25 0.30 3.59
N GLN A 80 -4.34 1.27 2.69
CA GLN A 80 -3.39 2.38 2.63
C GLN A 80 -3.52 3.31 3.84
N ASP A 81 -4.72 3.55 4.33
CA ASP A 81 -4.95 4.36 5.53
C ASP A 81 -4.31 3.70 6.76
N LEU A 82 -4.35 2.38 6.86
CA LEU A 82 -3.66 1.65 7.93
C LEU A 82 -2.15 1.88 7.88
N PHE A 83 -1.56 1.88 6.69
CA PHE A 83 -0.15 2.23 6.53
C PHE A 83 0.13 3.62 7.09
N PHE A 84 -0.66 4.63 6.70
CA PHE A 84 -0.45 6.00 7.16
C PHE A 84 -0.62 6.14 8.67
N GLN A 85 -1.50 5.36 9.29
CA GLN A 85 -1.68 5.36 10.73
C GLN A 85 -0.49 4.75 11.47
N HIS A 86 0.20 3.79 10.86
CA HIS A 86 1.29 3.06 11.50
C HIS A 86 2.68 3.44 10.97
N ARG A 87 2.75 4.44 10.12
CA ARG A 87 3.99 4.88 9.50
C ARG A 87 4.99 5.38 10.52
N ILE A 88 6.25 4.97 10.36
CA ILE A 88 7.37 5.40 11.19
C ILE A 88 8.28 6.30 10.34
N GLY A 89 8.54 7.51 10.82
CA GLY A 89 9.41 8.45 10.12
C GLY A 89 8.77 9.06 8.90
N CYS A 90 9.51 9.94 8.22
CA CYS A 90 9.00 10.72 7.09
C CYS A 90 9.64 10.32 5.77
N GLU A 91 10.81 9.70 5.78
CA GLU A 91 11.56 9.44 4.57
C GLU A 91 11.72 7.95 4.31
N PRO A 92 11.52 7.51 3.05
CA PRO A 92 11.77 6.13 2.68
C PRO A 92 13.25 5.85 2.53
N VAL A 93 13.61 4.58 2.64
CA VAL A 93 14.95 4.08 2.38
C VAL A 93 14.94 3.34 1.06
N ARG A 94 15.96 3.55 0.23
CA ARG A 94 16.06 2.86 -1.04
C ARG A 94 16.33 1.37 -0.82
N ILE A 95 15.62 0.54 -1.55
CA ILE A 95 15.83 -0.91 -1.53
C ILE A 95 17.04 -1.21 -2.40
N ASP A 96 18.10 -1.72 -1.78
CA ASP A 96 19.26 -2.20 -2.53
C ASP A 96 18.96 -3.56 -3.12
N SER A 97 19.10 -3.64 -4.40
CA SER A 97 18.89 -4.89 -5.12
C SER A 97 20.12 -5.82 -5.01
#